data_65df81003c7501fa0af8cd9dd42f301f
#
_entry.id   65df81003c7501fa0af8cd9dd42f301f
#
_cell.length_a   1.000
_cell.length_b   1.000
_cell.length_c   1.000
_cell.angle_alpha   90.00
_cell.angle_beta   90.00
_cell.angle_gamma   90.00
#
_symmetry.space_group_name_H-M   'P 1'
#
loop_
_entity.id
_entity.type
_entity.pdbx_description
1 polymer ?
#
loop_
_entity_poly.entity_id
_entity_poly.type
_entity_poly.pdbx_seq_one_letter_code
_entity_poly.pdbx_strand_id
1 'polypeptide(L)'
;MSGQGRPELAVVDAADLTLAIACTRWHAEITDSLTERATAAAKACGVGDVMVVRVAGAIELSVVAQELSKHYDAVVCLGAVIRGGTPHFEYVCDAVTAGLTRVALDSGTPVGNGVLTCNTIEEARDRSGLPDSSEDKGWEAVVAALDTAVLLRSIRCGDLPKDASRH
;
A
#
# COMPACT_ATOMS: atom_id res chain seq x y z
N MET A 1 4.94 -5.90 6.66
CA MET A 1 5.63 -6.82 7.57
C MET A 1 6.99 -7.12 6.95
N SER A 2 8.05 -7.06 7.72
CA SER A 2 9.43 -7.29 7.27
C SER A 2 10.06 -8.36 8.15
N GLY A 3 10.99 -9.16 7.60
CA GLY A 3 11.75 -10.15 8.35
C GLY A 3 11.56 -11.60 7.88
N GLN A 4 12.02 -12.55 8.71
CA GLN A 4 11.95 -13.98 8.42
C GLN A 4 10.50 -14.47 8.32
N GLY A 5 10.22 -15.37 7.36
CA GLY A 5 8.87 -15.91 7.14
C GLY A 5 7.99 -15.09 6.20
N ARG A 6 8.57 -14.13 5.48
CA ARG A 6 7.86 -13.38 4.44
C ARG A 6 7.49 -14.32 3.29
N PRO A 7 6.20 -14.48 2.95
CA PRO A 7 5.82 -15.22 1.76
C PRO A 7 6.24 -14.46 0.50
N GLU A 8 6.57 -15.18 -0.55
CA GLU A 8 6.71 -14.59 -1.87
C GLU A 8 5.32 -14.16 -2.37
N LEU A 9 5.12 -12.85 -2.53
CA LEU A 9 3.85 -12.32 -3.05
C LEU A 9 3.82 -12.55 -4.56
N ALA A 10 3.06 -13.55 -4.99
CA ALA A 10 2.81 -13.81 -6.39
C ALA A 10 1.93 -12.70 -6.99
N VAL A 11 2.21 -12.35 -8.24
CA VAL A 11 1.36 -11.45 -9.03
C VAL A 11 -0.02 -12.11 -9.20
N VAL A 12 -1.08 -11.34 -8.94
CA VAL A 12 -2.47 -11.79 -9.11
C VAL A 12 -3.08 -11.22 -10.38
N ASP A 13 -4.02 -11.91 -10.98
CA ASP A 13 -4.82 -11.36 -12.08
C ASP A 13 -5.89 -10.42 -11.53
N ALA A 14 -5.70 -9.12 -11.77
CA ALA A 14 -6.57 -8.04 -11.33
C ALA A 14 -7.00 -7.13 -12.51
N ALA A 15 -7.06 -7.68 -13.73
CA ALA A 15 -7.33 -6.91 -14.95
C ALA A 15 -8.68 -6.17 -14.91
N ASP A 16 -9.66 -6.72 -14.19
CA ASP A 16 -11.01 -6.15 -14.05
C ASP A 16 -11.15 -5.25 -12.81
N LEU A 17 -10.06 -4.97 -12.09
CA LEU A 17 -10.08 -4.11 -10.90
C LEU A 17 -9.52 -2.73 -11.20
N THR A 18 -9.98 -1.76 -10.41
CA THR A 18 -9.51 -0.38 -10.42
C THR A 18 -8.66 -0.09 -9.18
N LEU A 19 -7.59 0.66 -9.35
CA LEU A 19 -6.64 0.98 -8.29
C LEU A 19 -6.37 2.49 -8.20
N ALA A 20 -6.36 3.00 -6.97
CA ALA A 20 -5.84 4.33 -6.69
C ALA A 20 -4.62 4.27 -5.75
N ILE A 21 -3.65 5.12 -6.01
CA ILE A 21 -2.44 5.29 -5.20
C ILE A 21 -2.42 6.71 -4.65
N ALA A 22 -2.41 6.86 -3.32
CA ALA A 22 -2.18 8.12 -2.65
C ALA A 22 -0.76 8.14 -2.09
N CYS A 23 0.06 9.12 -2.46
CA CYS A 23 1.45 9.20 -2.03
C CYS A 23 1.79 10.57 -1.45
N THR A 24 2.57 10.59 -0.37
CA THR A 24 3.03 11.85 0.24
C THR A 24 4.07 12.56 -0.63
N ARG A 25 4.24 13.89 -0.41
CA ARG A 25 5.27 14.69 -1.10
C ARG A 25 6.61 14.73 -0.37
N TRP A 26 6.66 14.24 0.87
CA TRP A 26 7.90 14.22 1.67
C TRP A 26 8.86 13.14 1.15
N HIS A 27 10.17 13.46 1.21
CA HIS A 27 11.25 12.54 0.79
C HIS A 27 11.08 12.07 -0.67
N ALA A 28 11.08 13.01 -1.61
CA ALA A 28 10.74 12.79 -3.03
C ALA A 28 11.45 11.58 -3.66
N GLU A 29 12.75 11.39 -3.45
CA GLU A 29 13.50 10.25 -3.97
C GLU A 29 12.86 8.91 -3.56
N ILE A 30 12.47 8.78 -2.29
CA ILE A 30 11.86 7.57 -1.74
C ILE A 30 10.43 7.41 -2.25
N THR A 31 9.63 8.47 -2.16
CA THR A 31 8.20 8.41 -2.53
C THR A 31 7.98 8.30 -4.02
N ASP A 32 8.87 8.82 -4.85
CA ASP A 32 8.84 8.63 -6.30
C ASP A 32 9.18 7.18 -6.66
N SER A 33 10.23 6.60 -6.05
CA SER A 33 10.55 5.19 -6.20
C SER A 33 9.38 4.29 -5.78
N LEU A 34 8.82 4.49 -4.59
CA LEU A 34 7.64 3.74 -4.12
C LEU A 34 6.48 3.82 -5.11
N THR A 35 6.22 5.01 -5.69
CA THR A 35 5.14 5.22 -6.66
C THR A 35 5.42 4.51 -7.98
N GLU A 36 6.64 4.58 -8.47
CA GLU A 36 7.08 3.87 -9.68
C GLU A 36 6.93 2.35 -9.51
N ARG A 37 7.41 1.82 -8.40
CA ARG A 37 7.33 0.39 -8.09
C ARG A 37 5.89 -0.09 -7.91
N ALA A 38 5.06 0.71 -7.24
CA ALA A 38 3.63 0.44 -7.08
C ALA A 38 2.90 0.42 -8.44
N THR A 39 3.20 1.38 -9.32
CA THR A 39 2.63 1.43 -10.67
C THR A 39 3.07 0.23 -11.52
N ALA A 40 4.34 -0.18 -11.40
CA ALA A 40 4.85 -1.37 -12.08
C ALA A 40 4.15 -2.65 -11.59
N ALA A 41 3.91 -2.77 -10.28
CA ALA A 41 3.17 -3.89 -9.70
C ALA A 41 1.72 -3.95 -10.20
N ALA A 42 1.02 -2.82 -10.23
CA ALA A 42 -0.33 -2.73 -10.75
C ALA A 42 -0.41 -3.19 -12.21
N LYS A 43 0.53 -2.74 -13.04
CA LYS A 43 0.63 -3.17 -14.44
C LYS A 43 0.91 -4.67 -14.56
N ALA A 44 1.79 -5.21 -13.73
CA ALA A 44 2.07 -6.65 -13.70
C ALA A 44 0.84 -7.49 -13.30
N CYS A 45 -0.02 -6.94 -12.42
CA CYS A 45 -1.31 -7.53 -12.05
C CYS A 45 -2.42 -7.31 -13.09
N GLY A 46 -2.13 -6.67 -14.22
CA GLY A 46 -3.09 -6.45 -15.31
C GLY A 46 -4.00 -5.25 -15.13
N VAL A 47 -3.85 -4.43 -14.09
CA VAL A 47 -4.64 -3.21 -13.89
C VAL A 47 -4.35 -2.23 -15.03
N GLY A 48 -5.41 -1.84 -15.76
CA GLY A 48 -5.27 -1.02 -16.97
C GLY A 48 -4.96 0.44 -16.69
N ASP A 49 -5.69 1.06 -15.77
CA ASP A 49 -5.55 2.48 -15.42
C ASP A 49 -5.37 2.66 -13.91
N VAL A 50 -4.34 3.39 -13.52
CA VAL A 50 -3.99 3.62 -12.12
C VAL A 50 -4.07 5.12 -11.83
N MET A 51 -4.98 5.50 -10.94
CA MET A 51 -5.05 6.87 -10.44
C MET A 51 -3.92 7.10 -9.42
N VAL A 52 -3.11 8.13 -9.63
CA VAL A 52 -2.08 8.53 -8.68
C VAL A 52 -2.35 9.96 -8.19
N VAL A 53 -2.46 10.14 -6.88
CA VAL A 53 -2.63 11.44 -6.24
C VAL A 53 -1.50 11.71 -5.24
N ARG A 54 -1.11 13.00 -5.11
CA ARG A 54 -0.07 13.44 -4.17
C ARG A 54 -0.68 14.27 -3.05
N VAL A 55 -0.43 13.88 -1.81
CA VAL A 55 -0.90 14.56 -0.60
C VAL A 55 0.23 15.27 0.14
N ALA A 56 -0.11 16.23 0.98
CA ALA A 56 0.87 17.06 1.69
C ALA A 56 1.78 16.25 2.61
N GLY A 57 1.21 15.36 3.42
CA GLY A 57 1.95 14.55 4.38
C GLY A 57 1.22 13.26 4.72
N ALA A 58 1.75 12.51 5.67
CA ALA A 58 1.24 11.18 6.01
C ALA A 58 -0.15 11.24 6.70
N ILE A 59 -0.42 12.27 7.48
CA ILE A 59 -1.71 12.44 8.18
C ILE A 59 -2.87 12.58 7.18
N GLU A 60 -2.65 13.24 6.04
CA GLU A 60 -3.67 13.46 5.02
C GLU A 60 -4.02 12.20 4.22
N LEU A 61 -3.19 11.15 4.29
CA LEU A 61 -3.44 9.90 3.57
C LEU A 61 -4.78 9.27 3.96
N SER A 62 -5.14 9.26 5.24
CA SER A 62 -6.35 8.56 5.72
C SER A 62 -7.64 9.15 5.14
N VAL A 63 -7.77 10.49 5.14
CA VAL A 63 -8.99 11.13 4.61
C VAL A 63 -9.06 11.02 3.08
N VAL A 64 -7.92 11.07 2.39
CA VAL A 64 -7.86 10.87 0.94
C VAL A 64 -8.15 9.42 0.58
N ALA A 65 -7.58 8.46 1.31
CA ALA A 65 -7.88 7.04 1.13
C ALA A 65 -9.36 6.73 1.35
N GLN A 66 -9.99 7.37 2.34
CA GLN A 66 -11.44 7.23 2.58
C GLN A 66 -12.28 7.71 1.40
N GLU A 67 -11.90 8.80 0.75
CA GLU A 67 -12.60 9.26 -0.45
C GLU A 67 -12.35 8.34 -1.64
N LEU A 68 -11.08 7.96 -1.89
CA LEU A 68 -10.72 7.05 -2.98
C LEU A 68 -11.40 5.68 -2.85
N SER A 69 -11.57 5.16 -1.63
CA SER A 69 -12.22 3.87 -1.40
C SER A 69 -13.69 3.79 -1.84
N LYS A 70 -14.33 4.93 -2.11
CA LYS A 70 -15.69 4.98 -2.65
C LYS A 70 -15.74 4.77 -4.18
N HIS A 71 -14.60 4.90 -4.85
CA HIS A 71 -14.52 4.94 -6.30
C HIS A 71 -13.63 3.86 -6.91
N TYR A 72 -12.77 3.21 -6.10
CA TYR A 72 -11.79 2.23 -6.55
C TYR A 72 -11.93 0.92 -5.77
N ASP A 73 -11.63 -0.20 -6.42
CA ASP A 73 -11.68 -1.54 -5.84
C ASP A 73 -10.57 -1.81 -4.83
N ALA A 74 -9.46 -1.09 -4.96
CA ALA A 74 -8.36 -1.09 -4.01
C ALA A 74 -7.70 0.30 -3.93
N VAL A 75 -7.17 0.64 -2.77
CA VAL A 75 -6.40 1.87 -2.53
C VAL A 75 -5.04 1.48 -1.96
N VAL A 76 -3.98 2.17 -2.38
CA VAL A 76 -2.64 2.02 -1.80
C VAL A 76 -2.14 3.37 -1.31
N CYS A 77 -1.64 3.41 -0.08
CA CYS A 77 -1.08 4.61 0.53
C CYS A 77 0.43 4.45 0.68
N LEU A 78 1.18 5.40 0.13
CA LEU A 78 2.64 5.40 0.10
C LEU A 78 3.18 6.65 0.78
N GLY A 79 4.31 6.50 1.44
CA GLY A 79 4.98 7.62 2.10
C GLY A 79 6.19 7.16 2.89
N ALA A 80 6.91 8.12 3.47
CA ALA A 80 7.97 7.84 4.42
C ALA A 80 7.87 8.80 5.60
N VAL A 81 7.79 8.23 6.79
CA VAL A 81 7.87 8.95 8.07
C VAL A 81 9.19 8.59 8.71
N ILE A 82 10.07 9.57 8.82
CA ILE A 82 11.41 9.38 9.38
C ILE A 82 11.45 10.00 10.79
N ARG A 83 12.05 9.29 11.73
CA ARG A 83 12.16 9.75 13.10
C ARG A 83 12.94 11.06 13.18
N GLY A 84 12.30 12.07 13.75
CA GLY A 84 12.92 13.35 14.09
C GLY A 84 13.32 13.44 15.57
N GLY A 85 13.67 14.64 15.99
CA GLY A 85 14.11 14.92 17.36
C GLY A 85 12.99 15.03 18.40
N THR A 86 11.74 14.83 18.04
CA THR A 86 10.59 14.97 18.95
C THR A 86 9.69 13.73 18.89
N PRO A 87 8.81 13.51 19.89
CA PRO A 87 7.85 12.40 19.91
C PRO A 87 6.81 12.44 18.79
N HIS A 88 6.79 13.47 17.96
CA HIS A 88 5.83 13.62 16.85
C HIS A 88 5.83 12.43 15.89
N PHE A 89 6.97 11.77 15.72
CA PHE A 89 7.10 10.56 14.90
C PHE A 89 6.11 9.46 15.33
N GLU A 90 6.05 9.13 16.62
CA GLU A 90 5.17 8.10 17.16
C GLU A 90 3.71 8.42 16.88
N TYR A 91 3.30 9.66 17.12
CA TYR A 91 1.92 10.10 16.91
C TYR A 91 1.51 10.06 15.43
N VAL A 92 2.41 10.43 14.53
CA VAL A 92 2.16 10.34 13.07
C VAL A 92 2.04 8.88 12.64
N CYS A 93 2.94 8.01 13.08
CA CYS A 93 2.90 6.58 12.75
C CYS A 93 1.60 5.92 13.23
N ASP A 94 1.21 6.19 14.48
CA ASP A 94 -0.03 5.66 15.06
C ASP A 94 -1.27 6.18 14.32
N ALA A 95 -1.34 7.49 14.07
CA ALA A 95 -2.48 8.11 13.39
C ALA A 95 -2.67 7.55 11.97
N VAL A 96 -1.59 7.41 11.22
CA VAL A 96 -1.63 6.86 9.86
C VAL A 96 -2.06 5.39 9.88
N THR A 97 -1.42 4.57 10.71
CA THR A 97 -1.72 3.14 10.79
C THR A 97 -3.17 2.90 11.22
N ALA A 98 -3.61 3.56 12.28
CA ALA A 98 -5.00 3.45 12.76
C ALA A 98 -6.00 3.99 11.73
N GLY A 99 -5.69 5.14 11.11
CA GLY A 99 -6.54 5.77 10.12
C GLY A 99 -6.74 4.91 8.88
N LEU A 100 -5.68 4.38 8.28
CA LEU A 100 -5.77 3.52 7.10
C LEU A 100 -6.47 2.19 7.40
N THR A 101 -6.21 1.59 8.57
CA THR A 101 -6.92 0.39 9.03
C THR A 101 -8.42 0.65 9.15
N ARG A 102 -8.79 1.78 9.75
CA ARG A 102 -10.20 2.16 9.89
C ARG A 102 -10.88 2.37 8.54
N VAL A 103 -10.22 3.06 7.60
CA VAL A 103 -10.76 3.26 6.24
C VAL A 103 -11.05 1.92 5.57
N ALA A 104 -10.11 0.97 5.64
CA ALA A 104 -10.29 -0.36 5.06
C ALA A 104 -11.48 -1.10 5.64
N LEU A 105 -11.65 -1.06 6.97
CA LEU A 105 -12.75 -1.74 7.66
C LEU A 105 -14.10 -1.05 7.41
N ASP A 106 -14.16 0.27 7.51
CA ASP A 106 -15.41 1.04 7.36
C ASP A 106 -15.93 1.01 5.91
N SER A 107 -15.03 1.04 4.91
CA SER A 107 -15.40 1.00 3.49
C SER A 107 -15.56 -0.42 2.93
N GLY A 108 -14.92 -1.42 3.55
CA GLY A 108 -14.80 -2.77 2.99
C GLY A 108 -13.92 -2.83 1.73
N THR A 109 -13.11 -1.79 1.48
CA THR A 109 -12.16 -1.70 0.36
C THR A 109 -10.75 -1.93 0.89
N PRO A 110 -9.95 -2.82 0.30
CA PRO A 110 -8.56 -3.01 0.70
C PRO A 110 -7.75 -1.72 0.61
N VAL A 111 -7.03 -1.42 1.68
CA VAL A 111 -6.09 -0.30 1.73
C VAL A 111 -4.68 -0.84 1.98
N GLY A 112 -3.86 -0.89 0.94
CA GLY A 112 -2.46 -1.28 1.02
C GLY A 112 -1.65 -0.19 1.75
N ASN A 113 -1.00 -0.55 2.85
CA ASN A 113 -0.17 0.36 3.62
C ASN A 113 1.30 0.20 3.22
N GLY A 114 1.78 1.06 2.33
CA GLY A 114 3.18 1.22 1.93
C GLY A 114 3.83 2.48 2.54
N VAL A 115 3.33 2.94 3.68
CA VAL A 115 3.94 4.05 4.44
C VAL A 115 5.09 3.49 5.27
N LEU A 116 6.30 3.88 4.92
CA LEU A 116 7.51 3.52 5.65
C LEU A 116 7.59 4.30 6.95
N THR A 117 7.82 3.61 8.07
CA THR A 117 8.02 4.21 9.39
C THR A 117 9.41 3.79 9.88
N CYS A 118 10.39 4.66 9.69
CA CYS A 118 11.81 4.34 9.82
C CYS A 118 12.53 5.25 10.81
N ASN A 119 13.54 4.74 11.47
CA ASN A 119 14.36 5.56 12.35
C ASN A 119 15.32 6.44 11.55
N THR A 120 15.77 5.97 10.39
CA THR A 120 16.73 6.69 9.53
C THR A 120 16.27 6.75 8.09
N ILE A 121 16.84 7.66 7.30
CA ILE A 121 16.58 7.79 5.87
C ILE A 121 17.09 6.55 5.11
N GLU A 122 18.21 5.96 5.56
CA GLU A 122 18.82 4.77 4.96
C GLU A 122 17.89 3.57 5.09
N GLU A 123 17.24 3.38 6.25
CA GLU A 123 16.23 2.33 6.44
C GLU A 123 15.06 2.50 5.46
N ALA A 124 14.64 3.74 5.18
CA ALA A 124 13.58 4.00 4.24
C ALA A 124 14.01 3.76 2.79
N ARG A 125 15.23 4.14 2.42
CA ARG A 125 15.81 3.85 1.10
C ARG A 125 15.89 2.35 0.85
N ASP A 126 16.35 1.59 1.83
CA ASP A 126 16.48 0.12 1.74
C ASP A 126 15.14 -0.60 1.53
N ARG A 127 14.01 0.07 1.74
CA ARG A 127 12.65 -0.47 1.60
C ARG A 127 11.85 0.11 0.45
N SER A 128 12.41 1.04 -0.29
CA SER A 128 11.68 1.81 -1.30
C SER A 128 11.73 1.25 -2.73
N GLY A 129 12.44 0.13 -2.94
CA GLY A 129 12.59 -0.46 -4.27
C GLY A 129 13.56 0.28 -5.19
N LEU A 130 14.45 1.12 -4.64
CA LEU A 130 15.61 1.66 -5.35
C LEU A 130 16.56 0.52 -5.77
N PRO A 131 17.46 0.72 -6.73
CA PRO A 131 18.32 -0.35 -7.28
C PRO A 131 19.07 -1.16 -6.21
N ASP A 132 19.48 -0.50 -5.11
CA ASP A 132 20.22 -1.12 -4.01
C ASP A 132 19.34 -1.48 -2.80
N SER A 133 18.01 -1.35 -2.90
CA SER A 133 17.08 -1.68 -1.82
C SER A 133 16.96 -3.19 -1.64
N SER A 134 16.95 -3.65 -0.39
CA SER A 134 16.68 -5.05 -0.05
C SER A 134 15.20 -5.42 -0.10
N GLU A 135 14.32 -4.42 0.00
CA GLU A 135 12.87 -4.58 0.00
C GLU A 135 12.19 -3.60 -0.97
N ASP A 136 10.99 -3.94 -1.42
CA ASP A 136 10.17 -3.13 -2.35
C ASP A 136 8.76 -3.00 -1.81
N LYS A 137 8.57 -2.04 -0.88
CA LYS A 137 7.28 -1.84 -0.22
C LYS A 137 6.22 -1.20 -1.10
N GLY A 138 6.63 -0.53 -2.18
CA GLY A 138 5.69 -0.04 -3.19
C GLY A 138 5.02 -1.18 -3.94
N TRP A 139 5.81 -2.13 -4.43
CA TRP A 139 5.33 -3.35 -5.08
C TRP A 139 4.47 -4.19 -4.15
N GLU A 140 4.99 -4.49 -2.95
CA GLU A 140 4.32 -5.35 -1.97
C GLU A 140 2.95 -4.82 -1.56
N ALA A 141 2.82 -3.52 -1.33
CA ALA A 141 1.56 -2.91 -0.91
C ALA A 141 0.48 -3.05 -1.98
N VAL A 142 0.84 -2.93 -3.26
CA VAL A 142 -0.09 -3.10 -4.38
C VAL A 142 -0.52 -4.54 -4.53
N VAL A 143 0.44 -5.48 -4.55
CA VAL A 143 0.10 -6.90 -4.72
C VAL A 143 -0.80 -7.37 -3.57
N ALA A 144 -0.48 -6.99 -2.33
CA ALA A 144 -1.31 -7.35 -1.18
C ALA A 144 -2.73 -6.74 -1.24
N ALA A 145 -2.86 -5.48 -1.68
CA ALA A 145 -4.16 -4.83 -1.81
C ALA A 145 -5.02 -5.48 -2.91
N LEU A 146 -4.42 -5.77 -4.08
CA LEU A 146 -5.12 -6.40 -5.20
C LEU A 146 -5.48 -7.86 -4.91
N ASP A 147 -4.59 -8.64 -4.30
CA ASP A 147 -4.88 -10.00 -3.86
C ASP A 147 -6.09 -10.02 -2.89
N THR A 148 -6.08 -9.10 -1.92
CA THR A 148 -7.20 -8.95 -0.99
C THR A 148 -8.50 -8.55 -1.72
N ALA A 149 -8.43 -7.66 -2.71
CA ALA A 149 -9.61 -7.25 -3.48
C ALA A 149 -10.20 -8.39 -4.30
N VAL A 150 -9.35 -9.19 -4.94
CA VAL A 150 -9.76 -10.41 -5.67
C VAL A 150 -10.44 -11.39 -4.72
N LEU A 151 -9.84 -11.65 -3.55
CA LEU A 151 -10.41 -12.53 -2.53
C LEU A 151 -11.77 -12.04 -2.02
N LEU A 152 -11.88 -10.75 -1.69
CA LEU A 152 -13.14 -10.15 -1.23
C LEU A 152 -14.24 -10.24 -2.29
N ARG A 153 -13.89 -10.05 -3.57
CA ARG A 153 -14.83 -10.22 -4.67
C ARG A 153 -15.34 -11.66 -4.73
N SER A 154 -14.45 -12.65 -4.64
CA SER A 154 -14.81 -14.09 -4.63
C SER A 154 -15.72 -14.42 -3.44
N ILE A 155 -15.41 -13.92 -2.24
CA ILE A 155 -16.25 -14.11 -1.04
C ILE A 155 -17.65 -13.53 -1.26
N ARG A 156 -17.76 -12.33 -1.80
CA ARG A 156 -19.02 -11.61 -2.03
C ARG A 156 -19.87 -12.29 -3.11
N CYS A 157 -19.25 -12.89 -4.12
CA CYS A 157 -19.92 -13.64 -5.17
C CYS A 157 -20.27 -15.07 -4.77
N GLY A 158 -19.79 -15.58 -3.64
CA GLY A 158 -19.96 -16.97 -3.20
C GLY A 158 -19.06 -17.99 -3.91
N ASP A 159 -18.07 -17.50 -4.67
CA ASP A 159 -17.11 -18.32 -5.44
C ASP A 159 -15.81 -18.51 -4.64
N LEU A 160 -15.89 -19.11 -3.46
CA LEU A 160 -14.70 -19.40 -2.68
C LEU A 160 -13.84 -20.45 -3.38
N PRO A 161 -12.53 -20.23 -3.54
CA PRO A 161 -11.63 -21.27 -4.02
C PRO A 161 -11.72 -22.50 -3.10
N LYS A 162 -11.98 -23.69 -3.67
CA LYS A 162 -12.17 -24.94 -2.92
C LYS A 162 -10.95 -25.40 -2.12
N ASP A 163 -9.83 -24.68 -2.18
CA ASP A 163 -8.54 -25.02 -1.57
C ASP A 163 -8.00 -24.01 -0.53
N ALA A 164 -8.81 -23.05 -0.07
CA ALA A 164 -8.39 -22.14 1.00
C ALA A 164 -8.19 -22.80 2.40
N SER A 165 -8.33 -24.13 2.49
CA SER A 165 -8.25 -24.90 3.75
C SER A 165 -6.93 -25.67 3.95
N ARG A 166 -5.95 -25.52 3.08
CA ARG A 166 -4.69 -26.27 3.17
C ARG A 166 -3.47 -25.35 2.92
N HIS A 167 -3.12 -24.57 3.93
CA HIS A 167 -1.70 -24.22 4.19
C HIS A 167 -1.58 -23.66 5.59
#